data_38d9603af0efacd32fe64cf7a605b95a
#
_entry.id   38d9603af0efacd32fe64cf7a605b95a
#
_cell.length_a   1.000
_cell.length_b   1.000
_cell.length_c   1.000
_cell.angle_alpha   90.00
_cell.angle_beta   90.00
_cell.angle_gamma   90.00
#
_symmetry.space_group_name_H-M   'P 1'
#
loop_
_entity.id
_entity.type
_entity.pdbx_description
1 polymer ?
#
loop_
_entity_poly.entity_id
_entity_poly.type
_entity_poly.pdbx_seq_one_letter_code
_entity_poly.pdbx_strand_id
1 'polypeptide(L)'
;MPTTNTGAIRDVNIVGAEADAGQQIVRKWMAHLLDANFGNGTPAWYRFGRDLSEYNVDMNPDTELRKNILGNTSFVHSGYEPSGENDTFYAHQGDPLFEALQDIVDGLKTGDACKTSALEVHAWDEQASQTEGTNSNIFTATKQDCYVVPTSYGGGTDGYQIPFQVNYVGDKVKGT
;
A
#
# COMPACT_ATOMS: atom_id res chain seq x y z
N MET A 1 -20.60 17.95 4.06
CA MET A 1 -20.73 16.54 4.52
C MET A 1 -19.67 15.72 3.81
N PRO A 2 -18.74 15.10 4.50
CA PRO A 2 -17.79 14.20 3.85
C PRO A 2 -18.53 12.92 3.45
N THR A 3 -18.56 12.63 2.17
CA THR A 3 -19.08 11.37 1.64
C THR A 3 -18.08 10.27 1.96
N THR A 4 -18.45 9.40 2.89
CA THR A 4 -17.76 8.13 3.13
C THR A 4 -17.88 7.26 1.88
N ASN A 5 -16.83 7.22 1.08
CA ASN A 5 -16.75 6.34 -0.07
C ASN A 5 -16.38 4.93 0.42
N THR A 6 -17.37 4.15 0.76
CA THR A 6 -17.23 2.76 1.20
C THR A 6 -17.06 1.87 -0.04
N GLY A 7 -15.88 1.86 -0.63
CA GLY A 7 -15.52 0.86 -1.62
C GLY A 7 -15.61 -0.53 -0.99
N ALA A 8 -16.32 -1.45 -1.64
CA ALA A 8 -16.44 -2.81 -1.13
C ALA A 8 -15.06 -3.48 -1.06
N ILE A 9 -14.59 -3.74 0.15
CA ILE A 9 -13.38 -4.53 0.39
C ILE A 9 -13.76 -5.99 0.15
N ARG A 10 -13.27 -6.57 -0.94
CA ARG A 10 -13.48 -7.99 -1.24
C ARG A 10 -12.34 -8.81 -0.66
N ASP A 11 -12.70 -9.85 0.10
CA ASP A 11 -11.80 -10.89 0.66
C ASP A 11 -10.66 -10.41 1.57
N VAL A 12 -10.86 -9.32 2.31
CA VAL A 12 -9.88 -8.90 3.32
C VAL A 12 -10.25 -9.50 4.67
N ASN A 13 -9.72 -10.67 4.98
CA ASN A 13 -9.83 -11.24 6.33
C ASN A 13 -8.75 -10.62 7.23
N ILE A 14 -9.02 -9.42 7.76
CA ILE A 14 -8.16 -8.77 8.73
C ILE A 14 -8.64 -9.23 10.11
N VAL A 15 -7.83 -10.08 10.74
CA VAL A 15 -8.06 -10.50 12.12
C VAL A 15 -7.45 -9.44 13.04
N GLY A 16 -8.29 -8.82 13.86
CA GLY A 16 -7.85 -7.89 14.90
C GLY A 16 -6.87 -8.54 15.86
N ALA A 17 -5.95 -7.75 16.36
CA ALA A 17 -5.01 -8.17 17.37
C ALA A 17 -5.55 -7.80 18.75
N GLU A 18 -5.75 -8.78 19.64
CA GLU A 18 -5.78 -8.50 21.05
C GLU A 18 -4.33 -8.21 21.48
N ALA A 19 -3.91 -6.96 21.38
CA ALA A 19 -2.56 -6.55 21.74
C ALA A 19 -2.54 -6.10 23.19
N ASP A 20 -1.96 -6.91 24.07
CA ASP A 20 -1.53 -6.45 25.38
C ASP A 20 -0.42 -5.41 25.24
N ALA A 21 -0.47 -4.37 26.08
CA ALA A 21 0.57 -3.34 26.09
C ALA A 21 1.96 -3.96 26.30
N GLY A 22 2.88 -3.70 25.36
CA GLY A 22 4.23 -4.26 25.37
C GLY A 22 4.42 -5.52 24.52
N GLN A 23 3.38 -6.06 23.91
CA GLN A 23 3.50 -7.15 22.94
C GLN A 23 4.07 -6.67 21.62
N GLN A 24 4.94 -7.46 21.00
CA GLN A 24 5.48 -7.15 19.67
C GLN A 24 4.36 -7.20 18.63
N ILE A 25 4.23 -6.13 17.85
CA ILE A 25 3.33 -6.10 16.69
C ILE A 25 3.84 -7.06 15.62
N VAL A 26 3.03 -8.05 15.26
CA VAL A 26 3.38 -9.01 14.22
C VAL A 26 2.96 -8.53 12.83
N ARG A 27 3.75 -8.85 11.81
CA ARG A 27 3.58 -8.37 10.43
C ARG A 27 2.19 -8.66 9.84
N LYS A 28 1.57 -9.79 10.19
CA LYS A 28 0.22 -10.17 9.70
C LYS A 28 -0.89 -9.19 10.09
N TRP A 29 -0.66 -8.34 11.11
CA TRP A 29 -1.60 -7.31 11.55
C TRP A 29 -1.53 -6.02 10.72
N MET A 30 -0.62 -5.96 9.77
CA MET A 30 -0.55 -4.88 8.80
C MET A 30 -0.97 -5.39 7.42
N ALA A 31 -2.00 -4.79 6.85
CA ALA A 31 -2.45 -5.13 5.51
C ALA A 31 -2.14 -3.98 4.54
N HIS A 32 -1.56 -4.32 3.41
CA HIS A 32 -1.39 -3.41 2.28
C HIS A 32 -2.40 -3.75 1.20
N LEU A 33 -3.13 -2.74 0.74
CA LEU A 33 -4.12 -2.85 -0.32
C LEU A 33 -3.82 -1.82 -1.41
N LEU A 34 -4.11 -2.20 -2.64
CA LEU A 34 -4.10 -1.29 -3.79
C LEU A 34 -5.50 -1.20 -4.39
N ASP A 35 -5.84 -0.04 -4.91
CA ASP A 35 -7.05 0.11 -5.70
C ASP A 35 -6.82 -0.48 -7.10
N ALA A 36 -7.37 -1.66 -7.35
CA ALA A 36 -7.23 -2.38 -8.61
C ALA A 36 -7.98 -1.70 -9.79
N ASN A 37 -8.84 -0.72 -9.51
CA ASN A 37 -9.50 0.06 -10.57
C ASN A 37 -8.65 1.21 -11.10
N PHE A 38 -7.46 1.45 -10.54
CA PHE A 38 -6.55 2.52 -10.97
C PHE A 38 -7.26 3.88 -11.12
N GLY A 39 -8.05 4.25 -10.10
CA GLY A 39 -8.79 5.51 -10.07
C GLY A 39 -10.00 5.59 -11.01
N ASN A 40 -10.36 4.51 -11.71
CA ASN A 40 -11.52 4.45 -12.59
C ASN A 40 -12.78 4.06 -11.82
N GLY A 41 -13.48 5.06 -11.30
CA GLY A 41 -14.75 4.87 -10.60
C GLY A 41 -14.61 4.57 -9.11
N THR A 42 -15.42 3.62 -8.59
CA THR A 42 -15.37 3.24 -7.17
C THR A 42 -14.13 2.39 -6.90
N PRO A 43 -13.32 2.72 -5.87
CA PRO A 43 -12.14 1.94 -5.55
C PRO A 43 -12.45 0.47 -5.29
N ALA A 44 -11.67 -0.42 -5.89
CA ALA A 44 -11.69 -1.86 -5.66
C ALA A 44 -10.42 -2.26 -4.90
N TRP A 45 -10.51 -2.22 -3.56
CA TRP A 45 -9.37 -2.53 -2.71
C TRP A 45 -9.01 -4.00 -2.78
N TYR A 46 -7.79 -4.29 -3.21
CA TYR A 46 -7.22 -5.62 -3.29
C TYR A 46 -6.01 -5.74 -2.35
N ARG A 47 -6.06 -6.69 -1.43
CA ARG A 47 -4.95 -7.00 -0.53
C ARG A 47 -3.92 -7.83 -1.29
N PHE A 48 -2.73 -7.30 -1.47
CA PHE A 48 -1.60 -8.05 -2.03
C PHE A 48 -0.71 -8.63 -0.93
N GLY A 49 0.13 -9.59 -1.28
CA GLY A 49 1.06 -10.23 -0.35
C GLY A 49 0.83 -11.72 -0.12
N ARG A 50 -0.07 -12.36 -0.88
CA ARG A 50 -0.36 -13.80 -0.75
C ARG A 50 0.91 -14.65 -0.84
N ASP A 51 1.76 -14.33 -1.80
CA ASP A 51 2.96 -15.11 -2.15
C ASP A 51 4.25 -14.39 -1.74
N LEU A 52 4.14 -13.30 -0.96
CA LEU A 52 5.25 -12.52 -0.47
C LEU A 52 5.68 -12.98 0.93
N SER A 53 6.95 -13.25 1.08
CA SER A 53 7.57 -13.45 2.40
C SER A 53 7.81 -12.12 3.12
N GLU A 54 8.05 -11.05 2.36
CA GLU A 54 8.39 -9.72 2.88
C GLU A 54 7.87 -8.63 1.94
N TYR A 55 7.43 -7.53 2.51
CA TYR A 55 7.14 -6.29 1.80
C TYR A 55 7.45 -5.11 2.73
N ASN A 56 8.39 -4.28 2.33
CA ASN A 56 8.79 -3.09 3.04
C ASN A 56 8.47 -1.85 2.21
N VAL A 57 8.17 -0.77 2.91
CA VAL A 57 8.09 0.56 2.31
C VAL A 57 9.33 1.32 2.75
N ASP A 58 10.27 1.51 1.84
CA ASP A 58 11.47 2.28 2.06
C ASP A 58 11.13 3.76 2.07
N MET A 59 11.53 4.45 3.12
CA MET A 59 11.17 5.86 3.31
C MET A 59 11.99 6.81 2.46
N ASN A 60 13.20 6.39 2.01
CA ASN A 60 14.12 7.16 1.16
C ASN A 60 14.21 8.64 1.59
N PRO A 61 14.74 8.94 2.80
CA PRO A 61 14.82 10.31 3.29
C PRO A 61 15.81 11.15 2.46
N ASP A 62 15.38 12.32 2.01
CA ASP A 62 16.26 13.32 1.39
C ASP A 62 16.96 14.15 2.48
N THR A 63 18.21 13.83 2.74
CA THR A 63 18.99 14.42 3.82
C THR A 63 20.33 14.95 3.35
N GLU A 64 20.73 16.12 3.87
CA GLU A 64 22.02 16.76 3.56
C GLU A 64 22.68 17.30 4.83
N LEU A 65 23.99 17.08 4.94
CA LEU A 65 24.83 17.72 5.94
C LEU A 65 25.58 18.89 5.30
N ARG A 66 25.29 20.11 5.76
CA ARG A 66 25.95 21.34 5.28
C ARG A 66 26.91 21.86 6.33
N LYS A 67 28.16 22.14 5.94
CA LYS A 67 29.15 22.85 6.75
C LYS A 67 29.23 24.30 6.31
N ASN A 68 29.14 25.24 7.28
CA ASN A 68 29.45 26.62 7.02
C ASN A 68 30.95 26.92 7.15
N ILE A 69 31.38 28.12 6.76
CA ILE A 69 32.79 28.55 6.82
C ILE A 69 33.34 28.65 8.25
N LEU A 70 32.50 28.65 9.26
CA LEU A 70 32.87 28.69 10.68
C LEU A 70 33.08 27.27 11.25
N GLY A 71 32.92 26.24 10.42
CA GLY A 71 33.07 24.83 10.80
C GLY A 71 31.84 24.23 11.46
N ASN A 72 30.75 24.98 11.60
CA ASN A 72 29.50 24.46 12.14
C ASN A 72 28.79 23.57 11.10
N THR A 73 28.29 22.44 11.57
CA THR A 73 27.51 21.51 10.73
C THR A 73 26.02 21.71 11.00
N SER A 74 25.22 21.84 9.95
CA SER A 74 23.76 21.81 9.99
C SER A 74 23.22 20.60 9.23
N PHE A 75 22.15 19.99 9.75
CA PHE A 75 21.44 18.91 9.12
C PHE A 75 20.18 19.45 8.46
N VAL A 76 19.98 19.13 7.19
CA VAL A 76 18.78 19.47 6.42
C VAL A 76 18.08 18.18 6.05
N HIS A 77 16.79 18.09 6.30
CA HIS A 77 15.93 17.01 5.89
C HIS A 77 14.79 17.60 5.05
N SER A 78 14.82 17.37 3.74
CA SER A 78 13.92 18.00 2.78
C SER A 78 12.61 17.23 2.60
N GLY A 79 12.59 15.93 2.88
CA GLY A 79 11.39 15.13 2.76
C GLY A 79 11.67 13.62 2.67
N TYR A 80 10.64 12.90 2.24
CA TYR A 80 10.69 11.46 2.00
C TYR A 80 10.17 11.15 0.59
N GLU A 81 10.75 10.14 -0.05
CA GLU A 81 10.31 9.58 -1.32
C GLU A 81 9.96 8.09 -1.15
N PRO A 82 8.83 7.76 -0.48
CA PRO A 82 8.53 6.39 -0.11
C PRO A 82 8.32 5.51 -1.34
N SER A 83 8.89 4.31 -1.32
CA SER A 83 8.69 3.31 -2.36
C SER A 83 8.66 1.91 -1.76
N GLY A 84 8.00 0.98 -2.46
CA GLY A 84 7.98 -0.43 -2.10
C GLY A 84 8.12 -1.30 -3.34
N GLU A 85 8.77 -2.44 -3.20
CA GLU A 85 8.92 -3.42 -4.27
C GLU A 85 8.18 -4.71 -3.93
N ASN A 86 7.46 -5.21 -4.92
CA ASN A 86 6.86 -6.53 -4.89
C ASN A 86 7.58 -7.41 -5.92
N ASP A 87 8.57 -8.16 -5.46
CA ASP A 87 9.42 -9.00 -6.31
C ASP A 87 8.70 -10.26 -6.81
N THR A 88 7.60 -10.64 -6.16
CA THR A 88 6.90 -11.88 -6.47
C THR A 88 5.39 -11.66 -6.43
N PHE A 89 4.80 -11.40 -7.58
CA PHE A 89 3.34 -11.33 -7.73
C PHE A 89 2.89 -12.36 -8.76
N TYR A 90 2.42 -13.50 -8.27
CA TYR A 90 1.91 -14.56 -9.13
C TYR A 90 0.52 -14.23 -9.68
N ALA A 91 0.34 -14.51 -10.96
CA ALA A 91 -0.91 -14.33 -11.65
C ALA A 91 -1.94 -15.38 -11.20
N HIS A 92 -3.08 -14.91 -10.73
CA HIS A 92 -4.23 -15.75 -10.44
C HIS A 92 -5.41 -15.33 -11.33
N GLN A 93 -6.05 -16.31 -11.95
CA GLN A 93 -7.20 -16.02 -12.81
C GLN A 93 -8.34 -15.39 -12.00
N GLY A 94 -8.88 -14.26 -12.49
CA GLY A 94 -9.95 -13.52 -11.82
C GLY A 94 -9.45 -12.59 -10.71
N ASP A 95 -8.14 -12.40 -10.60
CA ASP A 95 -7.53 -11.43 -9.70
C ASP A 95 -7.58 -10.04 -10.36
N PRO A 96 -8.34 -9.08 -9.82
CA PRO A 96 -8.50 -7.77 -10.44
C PRO A 96 -7.19 -6.97 -10.48
N LEU A 97 -6.29 -7.17 -9.51
CA LEU A 97 -4.98 -6.50 -9.55
C LEU A 97 -4.10 -7.07 -10.66
N PHE A 98 -4.13 -8.40 -10.86
CA PHE A 98 -3.44 -9.04 -11.98
C PHE A 98 -3.94 -8.52 -13.32
N GLU A 99 -5.27 -8.44 -13.51
CA GLU A 99 -5.86 -7.95 -14.77
C GLU A 99 -5.43 -6.50 -15.05
N ALA A 100 -5.40 -5.65 -14.04
CA ALA A 100 -4.97 -4.26 -14.16
C ALA A 100 -3.46 -4.13 -14.49
N LEU A 101 -2.60 -4.93 -13.82
CA LEU A 101 -1.16 -4.95 -14.11
C LEU A 101 -0.88 -5.50 -15.52
N GLN A 102 -1.61 -6.52 -15.96
CA GLN A 102 -1.49 -7.05 -17.32
C GLN A 102 -1.88 -6.01 -18.37
N ASP A 103 -2.93 -5.24 -18.13
CA ASP A 103 -3.36 -4.16 -19.02
C ASP A 103 -2.30 -3.03 -19.13
N ILE A 104 -1.57 -2.75 -18.04
CA ILE A 104 -0.43 -1.82 -18.07
C ILE A 104 0.71 -2.39 -18.91
N VAL A 105 1.04 -3.67 -18.73
CA VAL A 105 2.11 -4.35 -19.47
C VAL A 105 1.79 -4.42 -20.96
N ASP A 106 0.59 -4.87 -21.32
CA ASP A 106 0.17 -5.05 -22.72
C ASP A 106 0.10 -3.71 -23.47
N GLY A 107 -0.35 -2.66 -22.78
CA GLY A 107 -0.45 -1.32 -23.34
C GLY A 107 0.83 -0.50 -23.23
N LEU A 108 1.89 -0.98 -22.58
CA LEU A 108 3.09 -0.23 -22.20
C LEU A 108 2.71 1.15 -21.61
N LYS A 109 1.72 1.15 -20.72
CA LYS A 109 1.14 2.36 -20.16
C LYS A 109 2.13 3.08 -19.25
N THR A 110 2.08 4.41 -19.24
CA THR A 110 2.99 5.26 -18.46
C THR A 110 2.26 6.43 -17.82
N GLY A 111 2.92 7.08 -16.87
CA GLY A 111 2.40 8.27 -16.21
C GLY A 111 1.09 8.01 -15.47
N ASP A 112 0.11 8.88 -15.66
CA ASP A 112 -1.16 8.82 -14.90
C ASP A 112 -1.97 7.54 -15.13
N ALA A 113 -1.71 6.79 -16.20
CA ALA A 113 -2.33 5.49 -16.44
C ALA A 113 -1.86 4.41 -15.42
N CYS A 114 -0.74 4.65 -14.73
CA CYS A 114 -0.22 3.81 -13.66
C CYS A 114 -0.58 4.34 -12.26
N LYS A 115 -1.32 5.46 -12.19
CA LYS A 115 -1.69 6.09 -10.93
C LYS A 115 -2.85 5.33 -10.27
N THR A 116 -2.68 5.05 -8.98
CA THR A 116 -3.72 4.47 -8.15
C THR A 116 -3.59 4.97 -6.70
N SER A 117 -4.31 4.37 -5.78
CA SER A 117 -4.18 4.64 -4.35
C SER A 117 -3.80 3.38 -3.59
N ALA A 118 -2.95 3.54 -2.61
CA ALA A 118 -2.62 2.50 -1.65
C ALA A 118 -3.34 2.75 -0.32
N LEU A 119 -3.70 1.69 0.37
CA LEU A 119 -4.30 1.71 1.69
C LEU A 119 -3.50 0.77 2.60
N GLU A 120 -3.03 1.30 3.72
CA GLU A 120 -2.39 0.55 4.80
C GLU A 120 -3.37 0.45 5.97
N VAL A 121 -3.68 -0.76 6.40
CA VAL A 121 -4.59 -1.02 7.52
C VAL A 121 -3.80 -1.58 8.69
N HIS A 122 -3.94 -0.98 9.87
CA HIS A 122 -3.27 -1.34 11.10
C HIS A 122 -4.23 -2.09 12.02
N ALA A 123 -4.25 -3.42 11.93
CA ALA A 123 -5.17 -4.26 12.69
C ALA A 123 -4.85 -4.34 14.20
N TRP A 124 -3.72 -3.80 14.64
CA TRP A 124 -3.38 -3.64 16.06
C TRP A 124 -3.96 -2.37 16.69
N ASP A 125 -4.48 -1.45 15.89
CA ASP A 125 -5.06 -0.19 16.34
C ASP A 125 -6.56 -0.20 16.05
N GLU A 126 -7.29 -0.98 16.86
CA GLU A 126 -8.74 -1.08 16.77
C GLU A 126 -9.39 0.14 17.41
N GLN A 127 -10.23 0.80 16.64
CA GLN A 127 -11.01 1.96 17.08
C GLN A 127 -12.37 1.50 17.62
N ALA A 128 -12.86 2.18 18.63
CA ALA A 128 -14.20 1.91 19.16
C ALA A 128 -15.26 2.13 18.06
N SER A 129 -16.14 1.13 17.85
CA SER A 129 -17.26 1.26 16.92
C SER A 129 -18.16 2.42 17.34
N GLN A 130 -18.38 3.37 16.41
CA GLN A 130 -19.25 4.53 16.63
C GLN A 130 -20.75 4.18 16.54
N THR A 131 -21.08 2.93 16.18
CA THR A 131 -22.46 2.49 15.98
C THR A 131 -22.81 1.38 16.98
N GLU A 132 -23.71 1.69 17.92
CA GLU A 132 -24.25 0.68 18.81
C GLU A 132 -24.98 -0.42 18.00
N GLY A 133 -24.60 -1.69 18.26
CA GLY A 133 -25.26 -2.86 17.70
C GLY A 133 -24.64 -3.46 16.43
N THR A 134 -23.54 -2.94 15.90
CA THR A 134 -22.81 -3.55 14.79
C THR A 134 -21.48 -4.11 15.28
N ASN A 135 -21.33 -5.44 15.25
CA ASN A 135 -20.05 -6.11 15.54
C ASN A 135 -19.04 -5.92 14.39
N SER A 136 -18.77 -4.68 14.04
CA SER A 136 -17.78 -4.35 13.00
C SER A 136 -16.56 -3.76 13.67
N ASN A 137 -15.45 -4.48 13.62
CA ASN A 137 -14.17 -3.95 14.06
C ASN A 137 -13.75 -2.84 13.10
N ILE A 138 -13.42 -1.68 13.63
CA ILE A 138 -12.92 -0.52 12.89
C ILE A 138 -11.44 -0.38 13.20
N PHE A 139 -10.62 -0.33 12.16
CA PHE A 139 -9.18 -0.21 12.31
C PHE A 139 -8.67 1.11 11.76
N THR A 140 -7.59 1.60 12.35
CA THR A 140 -6.87 2.74 11.76
C THR A 140 -6.31 2.35 10.40
N ALA A 141 -6.55 3.21 9.42
CA ALA A 141 -6.03 3.06 8.07
C ALA A 141 -5.39 4.35 7.58
N THR A 142 -4.42 4.22 6.70
CA THR A 142 -3.81 5.35 6.00
C THR A 142 -3.90 5.16 4.50
N LYS A 143 -4.42 6.16 3.80
CA LYS A 143 -4.49 6.19 2.35
C LYS A 143 -3.44 7.12 1.80
N GLN A 144 -2.76 6.72 0.71
CA GLN A 144 -1.82 7.56 -0.03
C GLN A 144 -1.93 7.25 -1.52
N ASP A 145 -1.82 8.26 -2.36
CA ASP A 145 -1.73 8.07 -3.81
C ASP A 145 -0.38 7.46 -4.17
N CYS A 146 -0.37 6.64 -5.19
CA CYS A 146 0.85 5.99 -5.66
C CYS A 146 0.81 5.71 -7.17
N TYR A 147 2.01 5.44 -7.70
CA TYR A 147 2.18 4.89 -9.05
C TYR A 147 2.65 3.46 -8.93
N VAL A 148 1.96 2.55 -9.60
CA VAL A 148 2.32 1.14 -9.67
C VAL A 148 2.92 0.85 -11.01
N VAL A 149 4.20 0.45 -11.01
CA VAL A 149 4.97 0.26 -12.23
C VAL A 149 5.45 -1.19 -12.30
N PRO A 150 4.92 -2.00 -13.23
CA PRO A 150 5.46 -3.33 -13.50
C PRO A 150 6.93 -3.23 -13.90
N THR A 151 7.78 -4.04 -13.28
CA THR A 151 9.23 -4.06 -13.53
C THR A 151 9.63 -5.16 -14.51
N SER A 152 8.87 -6.25 -14.54
CA SER A 152 9.04 -7.36 -15.46
C SER A 152 7.75 -8.15 -15.60
N TYR A 153 7.70 -9.09 -16.52
CA TYR A 153 6.63 -10.07 -16.65
C TYR A 153 7.17 -11.38 -17.21
N GLY A 154 6.51 -12.48 -16.87
CA GLY A 154 6.92 -13.81 -17.28
C GLY A 154 6.93 -14.78 -16.10
N GLY A 155 7.90 -15.64 -16.03
CA GLY A 155 8.05 -16.58 -14.92
C GLY A 155 8.72 -17.87 -15.34
N GLY A 156 8.94 -18.74 -14.36
CA GLY A 156 9.51 -20.07 -14.55
C GLY A 156 8.45 -21.15 -14.41
N THR A 157 8.88 -22.32 -13.96
CA THR A 157 8.01 -23.49 -13.72
C THR A 157 6.99 -23.25 -12.62
N ASP A 158 7.23 -22.27 -11.74
CA ASP A 158 6.38 -21.97 -10.58
C ASP A 158 5.15 -21.14 -10.94
N GLY A 159 5.16 -20.50 -12.12
CA GLY A 159 4.01 -19.75 -12.62
C GLY A 159 4.36 -18.44 -13.31
N TYR A 160 3.33 -17.82 -13.88
CA TYR A 160 3.43 -16.48 -14.46
C TYR A 160 3.36 -15.42 -13.35
N GLN A 161 4.24 -14.42 -13.42
CA GLN A 161 4.33 -13.36 -12.43
C GLN A 161 4.56 -11.99 -13.09
N ILE A 162 4.11 -10.95 -12.42
CA ILE A 162 4.34 -9.55 -12.78
C ILE A 162 4.86 -8.81 -11.54
N PRO A 163 6.16 -8.85 -11.26
CA PRO A 163 6.77 -7.99 -10.25
C PRO A 163 6.51 -6.51 -10.53
N PHE A 164 6.28 -5.74 -9.50
CA PHE A 164 5.99 -4.31 -9.65
C PHE A 164 6.55 -3.47 -8.51
N GLN A 165 6.82 -2.22 -8.80
CA GLN A 165 7.21 -1.21 -7.84
C GLN A 165 6.03 -0.28 -7.54
N VAL A 166 5.90 0.12 -6.29
CA VAL A 166 4.94 1.11 -5.81
C VAL A 166 5.70 2.35 -5.39
N ASN A 167 5.46 3.48 -6.06
CA ASN A 167 6.04 4.77 -5.73
C ASN A 167 4.95 5.65 -5.12
N TYR A 168 5.08 5.96 -3.84
CA TYR A 168 4.08 6.74 -3.12
C TYR A 168 4.26 8.24 -3.38
N VAL A 169 3.17 8.95 -3.56
CA VAL A 169 3.16 10.39 -3.85
C VAL A 169 2.10 11.10 -3.00
N GLY A 170 2.34 12.40 -2.77
CA GLY A 170 1.44 13.21 -1.97
C GLY A 170 1.40 12.83 -0.49
N ASP A 171 0.45 13.40 0.22
CA ASP A 171 0.33 13.24 1.67
C ASP A 171 -0.42 11.96 2.06
N LYS A 172 -0.02 11.37 3.19
CA LYS A 172 -0.79 10.28 3.82
C LYS A 172 -2.04 10.85 4.48
N VAL A 173 -3.19 10.32 4.13
CA VAL A 173 -4.48 10.65 4.74
C VAL A 173 -4.86 9.55 5.72
N LYS A 174 -4.94 9.89 7.01
CA LYS A 174 -5.36 8.95 8.05
C LYS A 174 -6.87 8.90 8.14
N GLY A 175 -7.42 7.69 8.31
CA GLY A 175 -8.85 7.41 8.46
C GLY A 175 -9.10 6.10 9.19
N THR A 176 -10.31 5.64 9.17
CA THR A 176 -10.77 4.37 9.74
C THR A 176 -11.64 3.63 8.74
#